data_c42539d7ee61e1032ed7a63e8fde7656
#
_entry.id   c42539d7ee61e1032ed7a63e8fde7656
#
_cell.length_a   1.000
_cell.length_b   1.000
_cell.length_c   1.000
_cell.angle_alpha   90.00
_cell.angle_beta   90.00
_cell.angle_gamma   90.00
#
_symmetry.space_group_name_H-M   'P 1'
#
loop_
_entity.id
_entity.type
_entity.pdbx_description
1 polymer ?
#
loop_
_entity_poly.entity_id
_entity_poly.type
_entity_poly.pdbx_seq_one_letter_code
_entity_poly.pdbx_strand_id
1 'polypeptide(L)'
;MDKYSILKQYYGHSAFRAGQEELIDSILSGRDALCVMPTGGGKSLCYQLPALLLPGITLVVSPLISLMKDQVAALKSAGVPAAYINSSLTGEQIRTVYARTRKGAYKLIYVAPERLETNSFLSLMQEMDVSFLAVDEAHCISQWGQDFRPSYLGIVDFINALPRRPIVAAYTATATKQVQSDILRLLQLQSPYRIVTGFDRPNLYFDVRRPKNKFSALAALIDERRERSGIVYCATRAAVERVCDSLCDRGIAATRYHAGLTDEERQQNQDDFQFDRKTVMVATNAFGMGIDKSNVSFVIHYNMPKSLEAYYQEAGRAGRDGENADCVLLFAPADVETARFLIENGGADQLSEEDAALVRKRDYERLQAMTGYCKSVDCLRGRLLDYFGQIHPANCGNCSNCKATYQTEDITLSAQMILSCVMRIRERLGYYVGKTLVIQVLRGSRDQRLLSLGLASLSTYGLMDKTSPSVIERYIEYLESAGYLEVDQRYSTLRPTKKASAVLFDGECVLMQKRVEPKTEKKRPRGAFSDEFEENSLYETLRAQRAELAKRESVPAYVIFSNATLADMAEKAPRSLSELLEVSGVGERKASRYGEVFLRTIEEYIQQQG
;
A
#
# COMPACT_ATOMS: atom_id res chain seq x y z
N MET A 1 1.16 -31.54 18.94
CA MET A 1 0.99 -31.18 17.52
C MET A 1 2.21 -30.42 17.08
N ASP A 2 2.78 -30.72 15.92
CA ASP A 2 3.88 -29.94 15.36
C ASP A 2 3.37 -28.76 14.50
N LYS A 3 4.28 -27.88 14.09
CA LYS A 3 3.97 -26.67 13.32
C LYS A 3 3.35 -26.99 11.93
N TYR A 4 3.74 -28.10 11.28
CA TYR A 4 3.22 -28.49 9.97
C TYR A 4 1.79 -29.07 10.08
N SER A 5 1.52 -29.85 11.13
CA SER A 5 0.18 -30.34 11.40
C SER A 5 -0.80 -29.18 11.61
N ILE A 6 -0.42 -28.15 12.38
CA ILE A 6 -1.23 -26.94 12.60
C ILE A 6 -1.39 -26.15 11.29
N LEU A 7 -0.30 -25.99 10.52
CA LEU A 7 -0.33 -25.29 9.23
C LEU A 7 -1.34 -25.93 8.28
N LYS A 8 -1.33 -27.27 8.18
CA LYS A 8 -2.26 -28.00 7.32
C LYS A 8 -3.69 -27.96 7.86
N GLN A 9 -3.89 -28.22 9.14
CA GLN A 9 -5.20 -28.36 9.75
C GLN A 9 -6.00 -27.06 9.76
N TYR A 10 -5.40 -25.95 10.16
CA TYR A 10 -6.10 -24.68 10.34
C TYR A 10 -6.01 -23.75 9.13
N TYR A 11 -4.94 -23.85 8.34
CA TYR A 11 -4.68 -22.93 7.22
C TYR A 11 -4.70 -23.59 5.84
N GLY A 12 -4.65 -24.94 5.77
CA GLY A 12 -4.72 -25.69 4.53
C GLY A 12 -3.44 -25.61 3.68
N HIS A 13 -2.30 -25.24 4.28
CA HIS A 13 -1.02 -25.15 3.59
C HIS A 13 -0.11 -26.32 3.99
N SER A 14 0.62 -26.88 3.00
CA SER A 14 1.57 -27.96 3.22
C SER A 14 3.00 -27.48 3.47
N ALA A 15 3.31 -26.23 3.13
CA ALA A 15 4.63 -25.64 3.28
C ALA A 15 4.55 -24.17 3.70
N PHE A 16 5.59 -23.71 4.38
CA PHE A 16 5.78 -22.31 4.72
C PHE A 16 6.33 -21.53 3.51
N ARG A 17 5.99 -20.26 3.43
CA ARG A 17 6.66 -19.33 2.51
C ARG A 17 8.05 -18.99 3.05
N ALA A 18 8.93 -18.51 2.16
CA ALA A 18 10.29 -18.11 2.53
C ALA A 18 10.32 -17.18 3.75
N GLY A 19 11.09 -17.56 4.75
CA GLY A 19 11.31 -16.83 5.99
C GLY A 19 10.23 -16.99 7.05
N GLN A 20 9.09 -17.63 6.77
CA GLN A 20 8.05 -17.86 7.77
C GLN A 20 8.47 -18.93 8.79
N GLU A 21 9.07 -20.00 8.31
CA GLU A 21 9.43 -21.14 9.15
C GLU A 21 10.51 -20.76 10.17
N GLU A 22 11.58 -20.13 9.73
CA GLU A 22 12.68 -19.70 10.57
C GLU A 22 12.23 -18.69 11.63
N LEU A 23 11.31 -17.79 11.26
CA LEU A 23 10.71 -16.83 12.18
C LEU A 23 9.87 -17.54 13.26
N ILE A 24 9.02 -18.48 12.84
CA ILE A 24 8.18 -19.27 13.75
C ILE A 24 9.04 -20.08 14.72
N ASP A 25 10.08 -20.75 14.23
CA ASP A 25 11.02 -21.54 15.05
C ASP A 25 11.76 -20.66 16.06
N SER A 26 12.15 -19.45 15.64
CA SER A 26 12.78 -18.48 16.53
C SER A 26 11.85 -18.07 17.69
N ILE A 27 10.57 -17.79 17.40
CA ILE A 27 9.56 -17.46 18.41
C ILE A 27 9.33 -18.66 19.34
N LEU A 28 9.17 -19.86 18.79
CA LEU A 28 8.96 -21.09 19.58
C LEU A 28 10.15 -21.44 20.46
N SER A 29 11.36 -21.02 20.10
CA SER A 29 12.56 -21.16 20.93
C SER A 29 12.66 -20.11 22.06
N GLY A 30 11.68 -19.22 22.20
CA GLY A 30 11.62 -18.18 23.23
C GLY A 30 12.35 -16.90 22.87
N ARG A 31 12.69 -16.66 21.61
CA ARG A 31 13.46 -15.51 21.16
C ARG A 31 12.55 -14.42 20.61
N ASP A 32 12.81 -13.16 20.98
CA ASP A 32 12.14 -12.00 20.38
C ASP A 32 12.39 -11.94 18.87
N ALA A 33 11.52 -11.23 18.13
CA ALA A 33 11.67 -11.14 16.69
C ALA A 33 11.28 -9.77 16.11
N LEU A 34 11.93 -9.41 14.99
CA LEU A 34 11.49 -8.33 14.09
C LEU A 34 11.26 -8.90 12.69
N CYS A 35 10.03 -8.78 12.23
CA CYS A 35 9.59 -9.27 10.95
C CYS A 35 9.19 -8.12 10.04
N VAL A 36 9.91 -7.93 8.94
CA VAL A 36 9.55 -7.01 7.85
C VAL A 36 9.20 -7.84 6.63
N MET A 37 7.91 -7.95 6.35
CA MET A 37 7.35 -8.72 5.22
C MET A 37 6.33 -7.88 4.47
N PRO A 38 6.25 -7.94 3.13
CA PRO A 38 5.30 -7.18 2.35
C PRO A 38 3.85 -7.52 2.74
N THR A 39 2.92 -6.63 2.38
CA THR A 39 1.48 -6.93 2.47
C THR A 39 1.17 -8.15 1.61
N GLY A 40 0.41 -9.12 2.17
CA GLY A 40 0.17 -10.41 1.51
C GLY A 40 1.29 -11.46 1.70
N GLY A 41 2.40 -11.12 2.37
CA GLY A 41 3.49 -12.06 2.69
C GLY A 41 3.16 -13.10 3.76
N GLY A 42 1.99 -13.02 4.38
CA GLY A 42 1.54 -13.99 5.40
C GLY A 42 2.04 -13.68 6.82
N LYS A 43 2.27 -12.38 7.16
CA LYS A 43 2.65 -11.95 8.52
C LYS A 43 1.76 -12.51 9.62
N SER A 44 0.43 -12.54 9.40
CA SER A 44 -0.52 -13.01 10.39
C SER A 44 -0.29 -14.46 10.80
N LEU A 45 0.07 -15.32 9.84
CA LEU A 45 0.41 -16.72 10.11
C LEU A 45 1.61 -16.84 11.07
N CYS A 46 2.59 -15.94 10.94
CA CYS A 46 3.82 -15.99 11.72
C CYS A 46 3.63 -15.70 13.22
N TYR A 47 2.50 -15.11 13.63
CA TYR A 47 2.16 -15.00 15.05
C TYR A 47 0.97 -15.88 15.44
N GLN A 48 0.04 -16.18 14.53
CA GLN A 48 -1.11 -17.01 14.83
C GLN A 48 -0.71 -18.47 15.06
N LEU A 49 0.22 -19.00 14.27
CA LEU A 49 0.67 -20.39 14.40
C LEU A 49 1.47 -20.62 15.70
N PRO A 50 2.47 -19.79 16.07
CA PRO A 50 3.12 -19.91 17.38
C PRO A 50 2.16 -19.79 18.55
N ALA A 51 1.14 -18.92 18.44
CA ALA A 51 0.12 -18.77 19.48
C ALA A 51 -0.61 -20.08 19.79
N LEU A 52 -0.80 -20.97 18.81
CA LEU A 52 -1.45 -22.27 19.02
C LEU A 52 -0.52 -23.30 19.68
N LEU A 53 0.78 -23.14 19.54
CA LEU A 53 1.80 -24.06 20.08
C LEU A 53 2.32 -23.64 21.46
N LEU A 54 2.40 -22.33 21.73
CA LEU A 54 2.88 -21.79 22.99
C LEU A 54 1.85 -22.02 24.12
N PRO A 55 2.30 -22.14 25.38
CA PRO A 55 1.38 -22.17 26.52
C PRO A 55 0.66 -20.83 26.68
N GLY A 56 -0.32 -20.78 27.60
CA GLY A 56 -1.00 -19.54 27.97
C GLY A 56 -1.74 -18.86 26.82
N ILE A 57 -1.76 -17.53 26.83
CA ILE A 57 -2.42 -16.70 25.82
C ILE A 57 -1.43 -15.86 25.04
N THR A 58 -1.78 -15.55 23.78
CA THR A 58 -1.06 -14.61 22.93
C THR A 58 -1.87 -13.32 22.82
N LEU A 59 -1.22 -12.19 23.09
CA LEU A 59 -1.77 -10.87 22.80
C LEU A 59 -1.28 -10.38 21.44
N VAL A 60 -2.21 -9.84 20.63
CA VAL A 60 -1.88 -9.21 19.36
C VAL A 60 -2.28 -7.73 19.45
N VAL A 61 -1.28 -6.85 19.58
CA VAL A 61 -1.50 -5.40 19.57
C VAL A 61 -1.66 -4.96 18.13
N SER A 62 -2.82 -4.40 17.78
CA SER A 62 -3.11 -3.92 16.43
C SER A 62 -3.79 -2.55 16.49
N PRO A 63 -3.47 -1.60 15.58
CA PRO A 63 -4.01 -0.25 15.63
C PRO A 63 -5.42 -0.13 15.04
N LEU A 64 -6.01 -1.23 14.54
CA LEU A 64 -7.13 -1.18 13.61
C LEU A 64 -8.28 -2.09 14.02
N ILE A 65 -9.40 -1.45 14.35
CA ILE A 65 -10.63 -2.12 14.81
C ILE A 65 -11.18 -3.08 13.75
N SER A 66 -11.24 -2.65 12.48
CA SER A 66 -11.75 -3.48 11.38
C SER A 66 -10.88 -4.72 11.15
N LEU A 67 -9.55 -4.55 11.12
CA LEU A 67 -8.62 -5.67 10.96
C LEU A 67 -8.76 -6.70 12.08
N MET A 68 -8.88 -6.24 13.33
CA MET A 68 -9.09 -7.14 14.47
C MET A 68 -10.36 -7.99 14.30
N LYS A 69 -11.45 -7.35 13.84
CA LYS A 69 -12.75 -8.04 13.61
C LYS A 69 -12.61 -9.11 12.52
N ASP A 70 -11.99 -8.75 11.40
CA ASP A 70 -11.80 -9.65 10.25
C ASP A 70 -10.89 -10.83 10.60
N GLN A 71 -9.75 -10.55 11.27
CA GLN A 71 -8.80 -11.58 11.72
C GLN A 71 -9.45 -12.55 12.72
N VAL A 72 -10.19 -12.02 13.70
CA VAL A 72 -10.89 -12.88 14.68
C VAL A 72 -12.02 -13.67 14.04
N ALA A 73 -12.74 -13.11 13.07
CA ALA A 73 -13.77 -13.83 12.32
C ALA A 73 -13.15 -15.00 11.51
N ALA A 74 -12.05 -14.74 10.81
CA ALA A 74 -11.31 -15.76 10.05
C ALA A 74 -10.77 -16.88 10.98
N LEU A 75 -10.18 -16.53 12.13
CA LEU A 75 -9.67 -17.48 13.12
C LEU A 75 -10.81 -18.35 13.69
N LYS A 76 -11.95 -17.76 14.05
CA LYS A 76 -13.13 -18.50 14.51
C LYS A 76 -13.65 -19.46 13.45
N SER A 77 -13.72 -19.03 12.20
CA SER A 77 -14.11 -19.88 11.07
C SER A 77 -13.15 -21.05 10.86
N ALA A 78 -11.85 -20.83 11.08
CA ALA A 78 -10.83 -21.89 11.08
C ALA A 78 -10.87 -22.77 12.34
N GLY A 79 -11.63 -22.38 13.39
CA GLY A 79 -11.74 -23.11 14.66
C GLY A 79 -10.73 -22.74 15.71
N VAL A 80 -10.04 -21.64 15.53
CA VAL A 80 -9.11 -21.11 16.51
C VAL A 80 -9.86 -20.21 17.51
N PRO A 81 -9.75 -20.46 18.83
CA PRO A 81 -10.40 -19.64 19.85
C PRO A 81 -9.72 -18.26 19.94
N ALA A 82 -10.37 -17.23 19.41
CA ALA A 82 -9.86 -15.86 19.41
C ALA A 82 -10.93 -14.85 19.82
N ALA A 83 -10.48 -13.72 20.40
CA ALA A 83 -11.33 -12.57 20.73
C ALA A 83 -10.62 -11.27 20.37
N TYR A 84 -11.37 -10.15 20.37
CA TYR A 84 -10.79 -8.80 20.29
C TYR A 84 -11.36 -7.91 21.39
N ILE A 85 -10.57 -6.89 21.79
CA ILE A 85 -10.93 -5.89 22.79
C ILE A 85 -10.52 -4.52 22.24
N ASN A 86 -11.50 -3.70 21.86
CA ASN A 86 -11.31 -2.36 21.33
C ASN A 86 -12.48 -1.43 21.71
N SER A 87 -12.49 -0.21 21.20
CA SER A 87 -13.51 0.81 21.52
C SER A 87 -14.89 0.54 20.94
N SER A 88 -15.02 -0.39 19.99
CA SER A 88 -16.32 -0.74 19.40
C SER A 88 -17.17 -1.69 20.26
N LEU A 89 -16.60 -2.23 21.35
CA LEU A 89 -17.30 -3.11 22.27
C LEU A 89 -18.00 -2.33 23.38
N THR A 90 -19.21 -2.73 23.73
CA THR A 90 -19.92 -2.23 24.91
C THR A 90 -19.24 -2.70 26.21
N GLY A 91 -19.49 -2.03 27.32
CA GLY A 91 -18.94 -2.43 28.62
C GLY A 91 -19.37 -3.86 29.04
N GLU A 92 -20.56 -4.31 28.65
CA GLU A 92 -21.05 -5.68 28.91
C GLU A 92 -20.30 -6.71 28.06
N GLN A 93 -20.07 -6.40 26.79
CA GLN A 93 -19.29 -7.26 25.89
C GLN A 93 -17.85 -7.41 26.40
N ILE A 94 -17.23 -6.32 26.86
CA ILE A 94 -15.88 -6.35 27.44
C ILE A 94 -15.86 -7.23 28.69
N ARG A 95 -16.82 -7.08 29.61
CA ARG A 95 -16.92 -7.94 30.81
C ARG A 95 -17.08 -9.42 30.45
N THR A 96 -17.86 -9.71 29.42
CA THR A 96 -18.05 -11.09 28.91
C THR A 96 -16.74 -11.65 28.36
N VAL A 97 -15.97 -10.87 27.57
CA VAL A 97 -14.66 -11.29 27.08
C VAL A 97 -13.71 -11.54 28.24
N TYR A 98 -13.65 -10.65 29.25
CA TYR A 98 -12.80 -10.81 30.43
C TYR A 98 -13.14 -12.09 31.21
N ALA A 99 -14.42 -12.34 31.46
CA ALA A 99 -14.86 -13.54 32.18
C ALA A 99 -14.50 -14.85 31.42
N ARG A 100 -14.62 -14.84 30.09
CA ARG A 100 -14.22 -15.98 29.25
C ARG A 100 -12.70 -16.15 29.19
N THR A 101 -11.93 -15.04 29.17
CA THR A 101 -10.45 -15.06 29.22
C THR A 101 -9.97 -15.74 30.49
N ARG A 102 -10.52 -15.39 31.67
CA ARG A 102 -10.19 -16.05 32.95
C ARG A 102 -10.45 -17.56 32.95
N LYS A 103 -11.43 -18.00 32.17
CA LYS A 103 -11.76 -19.42 31.97
C LYS A 103 -10.88 -20.13 30.93
N GLY A 104 -9.88 -19.45 30.36
CA GLY A 104 -8.99 -20.01 29.35
C GLY A 104 -9.66 -20.26 27.99
N ALA A 105 -10.77 -19.53 27.68
CA ALA A 105 -11.54 -19.75 26.46
C ALA A 105 -10.85 -19.24 25.18
N TYR A 106 -9.76 -18.52 25.27
CA TYR A 106 -9.10 -17.92 24.13
C TYR A 106 -7.59 -18.22 24.09
N LYS A 107 -7.09 -18.47 22.89
CA LYS A 107 -5.65 -18.60 22.62
C LYS A 107 -5.04 -17.27 22.13
N LEU A 108 -5.81 -16.50 21.35
CA LEU A 108 -5.39 -15.18 20.84
C LEU A 108 -6.41 -14.12 21.27
N ILE A 109 -5.88 -13.00 21.74
CA ILE A 109 -6.66 -11.81 22.05
C ILE A 109 -6.04 -10.62 21.32
N TYR A 110 -6.79 -10.09 20.34
CA TYR A 110 -6.43 -8.85 19.66
C TYR A 110 -6.83 -7.66 20.52
N VAL A 111 -5.93 -6.70 20.67
CA VAL A 111 -6.15 -5.55 21.55
C VAL A 111 -5.70 -4.26 20.88
N ALA A 112 -6.50 -3.19 21.03
CA ALA A 112 -6.09 -1.86 20.62
C ALA A 112 -5.03 -1.32 21.60
N PRO A 113 -3.99 -0.63 21.13
CA PRO A 113 -2.88 -0.16 21.99
C PRO A 113 -3.38 0.72 23.17
N GLU A 114 -4.41 1.52 22.99
CA GLU A 114 -5.00 2.38 24.03
C GLU A 114 -5.62 1.58 25.19
N ARG A 115 -5.91 0.29 24.98
CA ARG A 115 -6.45 -0.59 26.03
C ARG A 115 -5.37 -1.10 26.98
N LEU A 116 -4.13 -1.15 26.54
CA LEU A 116 -3.01 -1.61 27.36
C LEU A 116 -2.83 -0.75 28.61
N GLU A 117 -3.15 0.54 28.54
CA GLU A 117 -3.02 1.51 29.63
C GLU A 117 -4.18 1.44 30.64
N THR A 118 -5.26 0.70 30.34
CA THR A 118 -6.42 0.62 31.22
C THR A 118 -6.17 -0.32 32.40
N ASN A 119 -6.41 0.15 33.63
CA ASN A 119 -6.20 -0.64 34.86
C ASN A 119 -6.94 -1.98 34.83
N SER A 120 -8.16 -2.01 34.30
CA SER A 120 -8.97 -3.24 34.24
C SER A 120 -8.39 -4.30 33.29
N PHE A 121 -7.77 -3.87 32.18
CA PHE A 121 -7.10 -4.79 31.26
C PHE A 121 -5.76 -5.27 31.82
N LEU A 122 -4.98 -4.35 32.38
CA LEU A 122 -3.69 -4.69 33.02
C LEU A 122 -3.91 -5.69 34.17
N SER A 123 -4.88 -5.45 35.06
CA SER A 123 -5.19 -6.39 36.15
C SER A 123 -5.59 -7.78 35.63
N LEU A 124 -6.39 -7.84 34.55
CA LEU A 124 -6.73 -9.12 33.92
C LEU A 124 -5.46 -9.83 33.39
N MET A 125 -4.56 -9.10 32.72
CA MET A 125 -3.37 -9.71 32.11
C MET A 125 -2.33 -10.13 33.18
N GLN A 126 -2.34 -9.48 34.33
CA GLN A 126 -1.50 -9.90 35.49
C GLN A 126 -1.99 -11.22 36.12
N GLU A 127 -3.26 -11.57 35.97
CA GLU A 127 -3.83 -12.85 36.40
C GLU A 127 -3.56 -13.98 35.38
N MET A 128 -3.19 -13.65 34.14
CA MET A 128 -3.07 -14.59 33.04
C MET A 128 -1.61 -14.89 32.69
N ASP A 129 -1.35 -16.09 32.17
CA ASP A 129 -0.05 -16.44 31.59
C ASP A 129 0.03 -15.90 30.14
N VAL A 130 0.58 -14.69 29.97
CA VAL A 130 0.84 -14.08 28.67
C VAL A 130 2.19 -14.57 28.18
N SER A 131 2.21 -15.56 27.31
CA SER A 131 3.46 -16.16 26.81
C SER A 131 4.05 -15.42 25.61
N PHE A 132 3.21 -14.76 24.80
CA PHE A 132 3.63 -14.12 23.57
C PHE A 132 2.87 -12.81 23.33
N LEU A 133 3.58 -11.77 22.91
CA LEU A 133 3.06 -10.47 22.50
C LEU A 133 3.48 -10.19 21.05
N ALA A 134 2.53 -10.20 20.13
CA ALA A 134 2.73 -9.80 18.75
C ALA A 134 2.33 -8.32 18.58
N VAL A 135 3.24 -7.50 18.09
CA VAL A 135 2.99 -6.08 17.78
C VAL A 135 2.83 -5.94 16.28
N ASP A 136 1.58 -5.87 15.83
CA ASP A 136 1.26 -5.66 14.41
C ASP A 136 1.37 -4.18 14.05
N GLU A 137 1.69 -3.90 12.77
CA GLU A 137 2.00 -2.56 12.26
C GLU A 137 3.01 -1.80 13.16
N ALA A 138 4.07 -2.50 13.58
CA ALA A 138 5.05 -2.01 14.54
C ALA A 138 5.74 -0.70 14.12
N HIS A 139 5.67 -0.31 12.83
CA HIS A 139 6.14 0.99 12.36
C HIS A 139 5.42 2.17 13.02
N CYS A 140 4.21 1.95 13.59
CA CYS A 140 3.46 2.96 14.33
C CYS A 140 4.17 3.46 15.59
N ILE A 141 5.16 2.72 16.13
CA ILE A 141 5.92 3.16 17.31
C ILE A 141 6.96 4.23 16.98
N SER A 142 7.40 4.28 15.71
CA SER A 142 8.45 5.19 15.28
C SER A 142 7.89 6.51 14.78
N GLN A 143 8.40 7.62 15.27
CA GLN A 143 8.11 8.94 14.70
C GLN A 143 8.58 9.06 13.24
N TRP A 144 9.50 8.18 12.80
CA TRP A 144 9.92 8.04 11.41
C TRP A 144 9.02 7.10 10.61
N GLY A 145 8.03 6.44 11.24
CA GLY A 145 7.00 5.65 10.59
C GLY A 145 5.97 6.53 9.87
N GLN A 146 5.26 5.97 8.91
CA GLN A 146 4.25 6.71 8.13
C GLN A 146 2.98 7.05 8.91
N ASP A 147 2.69 6.33 10.00
CA ASP A 147 1.48 6.44 10.84
C ASP A 147 1.89 6.32 12.32
N PHE A 148 2.64 7.33 12.78
CA PHE A 148 3.06 7.37 14.19
C PHE A 148 1.85 7.47 15.12
N ARG A 149 1.82 6.58 16.13
CA ARG A 149 0.77 6.53 17.16
C ARG A 149 1.38 6.56 18.55
N PRO A 150 1.18 7.64 19.32
CA PRO A 150 1.72 7.75 20.68
C PRO A 150 1.38 6.57 21.59
N SER A 151 0.17 5.99 21.45
CA SER A 151 -0.27 4.82 22.22
C SER A 151 0.61 3.57 22.08
N TYR A 152 1.41 3.48 20.98
CA TYR A 152 2.39 2.39 20.84
C TYR A 152 3.57 2.51 21.79
N LEU A 153 3.89 3.70 22.27
CA LEU A 153 4.97 3.91 23.25
C LEU A 153 4.64 3.25 24.60
N GLY A 154 3.38 3.16 24.98
CA GLY A 154 2.92 2.49 26.19
C GLY A 154 3.05 0.96 26.19
N ILE A 155 3.37 0.33 25.04
CA ILE A 155 3.51 -1.14 24.95
C ILE A 155 4.63 -1.64 25.89
N VAL A 156 5.74 -0.92 25.98
CA VAL A 156 6.88 -1.31 26.85
C VAL A 156 6.50 -1.23 28.32
N ASP A 157 5.79 -0.20 28.74
CA ASP A 157 5.32 -0.05 30.11
C ASP A 157 4.36 -1.18 30.48
N PHE A 158 3.48 -1.55 29.56
CA PHE A 158 2.60 -2.71 29.70
C PHE A 158 3.42 -4.01 29.85
N ILE A 159 4.43 -4.27 29.00
CA ILE A 159 5.29 -5.46 29.09
C ILE A 159 5.98 -5.53 30.47
N ASN A 160 6.50 -4.40 30.94
CA ASN A 160 7.20 -4.31 32.22
C ASN A 160 6.28 -4.47 33.43
N ALA A 161 4.99 -4.22 33.30
CA ALA A 161 3.98 -4.38 34.33
C ALA A 161 3.45 -5.83 34.46
N LEU A 162 3.76 -6.72 33.49
CA LEU A 162 3.39 -8.13 33.56
C LEU A 162 4.29 -8.90 34.55
N PRO A 163 3.74 -9.92 35.26
CA PRO A 163 4.50 -10.74 36.19
C PRO A 163 5.71 -11.46 35.56
N ARG A 164 5.59 -11.79 34.29
CA ARG A 164 6.62 -12.42 33.45
C ARG A 164 6.66 -11.73 32.10
N ARG A 165 7.85 -11.36 31.63
CA ARG A 165 8.02 -10.80 30.29
C ARG A 165 7.66 -11.86 29.24
N PRO A 166 6.71 -11.58 28.32
CA PRO A 166 6.41 -12.46 27.21
C PRO A 166 7.53 -12.42 26.15
N ILE A 167 7.52 -13.38 25.23
CA ILE A 167 8.24 -13.26 23.96
C ILE A 167 7.60 -12.09 23.20
N VAL A 168 8.39 -11.20 22.62
CA VAL A 168 7.89 -10.02 21.87
C VAL A 168 8.30 -10.13 20.41
N ALA A 169 7.33 -10.11 19.51
CA ALA A 169 7.62 -10.06 18.08
C ALA A 169 6.92 -8.89 17.41
N ALA A 170 7.69 -8.10 16.66
CA ALA A 170 7.23 -6.92 15.92
C ALA A 170 7.06 -7.23 14.45
N TYR A 171 5.91 -6.87 13.88
CA TYR A 171 5.54 -7.13 12.50
C TYR A 171 5.22 -5.83 11.76
N THR A 172 5.74 -5.67 10.56
CA THR A 172 5.39 -4.54 9.69
C THR A 172 5.58 -4.90 8.21
N ALA A 173 4.83 -4.19 7.33
CA ALA A 173 5.02 -4.30 5.89
C ALA A 173 6.01 -3.26 5.34
N THR A 174 6.16 -2.14 6.02
CA THR A 174 6.90 -0.95 5.57
C THR A 174 7.80 -0.45 6.68
N ALA A 175 9.09 -0.73 6.59
CA ALA A 175 10.06 -0.19 7.54
C ALA A 175 11.40 0.05 6.84
N THR A 176 11.77 1.32 6.73
CA THR A 176 13.14 1.71 6.36
C THR A 176 14.11 1.26 7.45
N LYS A 177 15.42 1.25 7.16
CA LYS A 177 16.45 0.88 8.15
C LYS A 177 16.35 1.70 9.46
N GLN A 178 16.00 2.99 9.34
CA GLN A 178 15.80 3.86 10.50
C GLN A 178 14.60 3.41 11.35
N VAL A 179 13.45 3.12 10.70
CA VAL A 179 12.24 2.63 11.38
C VAL A 179 12.50 1.28 12.04
N GLN A 180 13.24 0.36 11.38
CA GLN A 180 13.65 -0.91 11.98
C GLN A 180 14.49 -0.71 13.25
N SER A 181 15.45 0.22 13.23
CA SER A 181 16.27 0.54 14.40
C SER A 181 15.43 1.11 15.55
N ASP A 182 14.46 1.96 15.24
CA ASP A 182 13.54 2.51 16.24
C ASP A 182 12.65 1.42 16.85
N ILE A 183 12.08 0.52 16.04
CA ILE A 183 11.28 -0.60 16.55
C ILE A 183 12.07 -1.43 17.55
N LEU A 184 13.31 -1.80 17.20
CA LEU A 184 14.19 -2.57 18.08
C LEU A 184 14.45 -1.88 19.43
N ARG A 185 14.75 -0.59 19.38
CA ARG A 185 15.07 0.23 20.54
C ARG A 185 13.84 0.52 21.38
N LEU A 186 12.75 0.99 20.75
CA LEU A 186 11.56 1.47 21.46
C LEU A 186 10.72 0.32 22.03
N LEU A 187 10.68 -0.86 21.42
CA LEU A 187 10.07 -2.06 21.99
C LEU A 187 11.02 -2.84 22.91
N GLN A 188 12.26 -2.40 23.08
CA GLN A 188 13.27 -3.06 23.92
C GLN A 188 13.41 -4.56 23.60
N LEU A 189 13.45 -4.92 22.29
CA LEU A 189 13.55 -6.31 21.89
C LEU A 189 14.89 -6.93 22.31
N GLN A 190 14.83 -8.12 22.93
CA GLN A 190 15.99 -8.79 23.51
C GLN A 190 16.60 -9.80 22.53
N SER A 191 17.82 -9.54 22.04
CA SER A 191 18.54 -10.39 21.06
C SER A 191 17.63 -10.91 19.92
N PRO A 192 16.85 -10.04 19.24
CA PRO A 192 15.79 -10.48 18.37
C PRO A 192 16.31 -11.21 17.14
N TYR A 193 15.56 -12.21 16.69
CA TYR A 193 15.68 -12.72 15.32
C TYR A 193 15.14 -11.66 14.36
N ARG A 194 15.91 -11.32 13.32
CA ARG A 194 15.54 -10.28 12.35
C ARG A 194 15.37 -10.89 10.99
N ILE A 195 14.21 -10.68 10.39
CA ILE A 195 13.95 -11.11 9.04
C ILE A 195 13.34 -9.98 8.20
N VAL A 196 13.91 -9.79 7.02
CA VAL A 196 13.38 -8.90 5.96
C VAL A 196 13.26 -9.77 4.71
N THR A 197 12.05 -10.20 4.37
CA THR A 197 11.85 -11.10 3.22
C THR A 197 11.86 -10.37 1.88
N GLY A 198 12.03 -9.04 1.92
CA GLY A 198 12.03 -8.19 0.73
C GLY A 198 10.71 -7.45 0.53
N PHE A 199 10.76 -6.49 -0.39
CA PHE A 199 9.63 -5.62 -0.74
C PHE A 199 9.13 -5.88 -2.16
N ASP A 200 9.74 -6.80 -2.90
CA ASP A 200 9.32 -7.06 -4.27
C ASP A 200 8.00 -7.85 -4.33
N ARG A 201 7.13 -7.39 -5.21
CA ARG A 201 5.84 -7.98 -5.55
C ARG A 201 5.79 -8.15 -7.07
N PRO A 202 6.36 -9.25 -7.63
CA PRO A 202 6.50 -9.43 -9.08
C PRO A 202 5.17 -9.47 -9.83
N ASN A 203 4.09 -9.84 -9.18
CA ASN A 203 2.74 -9.88 -9.73
C ASN A 203 2.06 -8.49 -9.87
N LEU A 204 2.64 -7.42 -9.30
CA LEU A 204 2.07 -6.08 -9.43
C LEU A 204 2.67 -5.35 -10.64
N TYR A 205 1.83 -4.82 -11.49
CA TYR A 205 2.22 -3.92 -12.59
C TYR A 205 2.11 -2.46 -12.14
N PHE A 206 3.22 -1.73 -12.11
CA PHE A 206 3.24 -0.32 -11.73
C PHE A 206 3.17 0.59 -12.96
N ASP A 207 2.24 1.56 -12.93
CA ASP A 207 2.03 2.53 -14.00
C ASP A 207 1.81 3.94 -13.45
N VAL A 208 2.55 4.92 -13.95
CA VAL A 208 2.35 6.34 -13.65
C VAL A 208 1.91 7.05 -14.91
N ARG A 209 0.69 7.61 -14.89
CA ARG A 209 0.09 8.34 -16.00
C ARG A 209 -0.09 9.81 -15.64
N ARG A 210 0.07 10.69 -16.64
CA ARG A 210 -0.11 12.14 -16.51
C ARG A 210 -1.23 12.62 -17.46
N PRO A 211 -2.48 12.26 -17.19
CA PRO A 211 -3.59 12.59 -18.09
C PRO A 211 -3.96 14.07 -17.99
N LYS A 212 -4.41 14.67 -19.11
CA LYS A 212 -4.99 16.02 -19.10
C LYS A 212 -6.31 16.08 -18.31
N ASN A 213 -7.10 15.02 -18.37
CA ASN A 213 -8.34 14.85 -17.60
C ASN A 213 -8.25 13.53 -16.80
N LYS A 214 -8.11 13.64 -15.48
CA LYS A 214 -7.97 12.48 -14.59
C LYS A 214 -9.23 11.61 -14.56
N PHE A 215 -10.42 12.22 -14.57
CA PHE A 215 -11.66 11.45 -14.47
C PHE A 215 -11.89 10.63 -15.75
N SER A 216 -11.67 11.21 -16.93
CA SER A 216 -11.76 10.46 -18.18
C SER A 216 -10.77 9.30 -18.25
N ALA A 217 -9.53 9.49 -17.72
CA ALA A 217 -8.54 8.43 -17.65
C ALA A 217 -8.94 7.33 -16.65
N LEU A 218 -9.48 7.72 -15.48
CA LEU A 218 -10.01 6.78 -14.48
C LEU A 218 -11.14 5.94 -15.05
N ALA A 219 -12.13 6.59 -15.67
CA ALA A 219 -13.28 5.91 -16.24
C ALA A 219 -12.86 4.90 -17.32
N ALA A 220 -11.94 5.27 -18.22
CA ALA A 220 -11.40 4.35 -19.22
C ALA A 220 -10.68 3.15 -18.60
N LEU A 221 -9.89 3.37 -17.53
CA LEU A 221 -9.21 2.30 -16.80
C LEU A 221 -10.18 1.32 -16.14
N ILE A 222 -11.29 1.83 -15.58
CA ILE A 222 -12.31 0.98 -14.94
C ILE A 222 -13.14 0.26 -16.03
N ASP A 223 -13.48 0.92 -17.14
CA ASP A 223 -14.19 0.30 -18.25
C ASP A 223 -13.44 -0.91 -18.85
N GLU A 224 -12.09 -0.85 -18.88
CA GLU A 224 -11.24 -1.99 -19.27
C GLU A 224 -11.27 -3.15 -18.25
N ARG A 225 -11.83 -2.94 -17.04
CA ARG A 225 -11.77 -3.85 -15.88
C ARG A 225 -13.14 -4.05 -15.23
N ARG A 226 -14.24 -3.90 -15.96
CA ARG A 226 -15.63 -3.85 -15.44
C ARG A 226 -16.01 -5.01 -14.52
N GLU A 227 -15.48 -6.20 -14.77
CA GLU A 227 -15.78 -7.42 -14.00
C GLU A 227 -14.81 -7.68 -12.85
N ARG A 228 -13.84 -6.78 -12.63
CA ARG A 228 -12.80 -6.96 -11.62
C ARG A 228 -13.03 -6.03 -10.42
N SER A 229 -12.75 -6.54 -9.23
CA SER A 229 -12.78 -5.72 -8.02
C SER A 229 -11.54 -4.84 -7.90
N GLY A 230 -11.73 -3.56 -7.56
CA GLY A 230 -10.62 -2.65 -7.38
C GLY A 230 -10.88 -1.48 -6.43
N ILE A 231 -9.81 -0.79 -6.08
CA ILE A 231 -9.83 0.35 -5.16
C ILE A 231 -9.34 1.60 -5.87
N VAL A 232 -10.03 2.72 -5.67
CA VAL A 232 -9.64 4.05 -6.16
C VAL A 232 -9.34 4.95 -4.95
N TYR A 233 -8.08 5.34 -4.78
CA TYR A 233 -7.68 6.23 -3.69
C TYR A 233 -7.73 7.69 -4.10
N CYS A 234 -8.40 8.51 -3.27
CA CYS A 234 -8.50 9.96 -3.41
C CYS A 234 -7.91 10.66 -2.17
N ALA A 235 -7.33 11.84 -2.35
CA ALA A 235 -6.68 12.58 -1.27
C ALA A 235 -7.65 13.20 -0.26
N THR A 236 -8.89 13.52 -0.66
CA THR A 236 -9.87 14.22 0.18
C THR A 236 -11.24 13.56 0.14
N ARG A 237 -12.04 13.76 1.20
CA ARG A 237 -13.44 13.29 1.30
C ARG A 237 -14.28 13.81 0.13
N ALA A 238 -14.17 15.09 -0.19
CA ALA A 238 -14.90 15.72 -1.29
C ALA A 238 -14.52 15.13 -2.66
N ALA A 239 -13.28 14.68 -2.85
CA ALA A 239 -12.88 13.99 -4.07
C ALA A 239 -13.47 12.58 -4.14
N VAL A 240 -13.52 11.86 -3.01
CA VAL A 240 -14.16 10.54 -2.91
C VAL A 240 -15.62 10.62 -3.33
N GLU A 241 -16.38 11.57 -2.76
CA GLU A 241 -17.80 11.76 -3.08
C GLU A 241 -18.01 12.02 -4.56
N ARG A 242 -17.34 13.04 -5.11
CA ARG A 242 -17.48 13.40 -6.54
C ARG A 242 -17.09 12.27 -7.49
N VAL A 243 -16.00 11.57 -7.21
CA VAL A 243 -15.54 10.46 -8.05
C VAL A 243 -16.50 9.29 -7.98
N CYS A 244 -16.98 8.93 -6.80
CA CYS A 244 -17.94 7.86 -6.60
C CYS A 244 -19.26 8.15 -7.35
N ASP A 245 -19.85 9.34 -7.14
CA ASP A 245 -21.08 9.75 -7.80
C ASP A 245 -20.94 9.73 -9.32
N SER A 246 -19.85 10.31 -9.85
CA SER A 246 -19.57 10.33 -11.28
C SER A 246 -19.36 8.92 -11.89
N LEU A 247 -18.84 7.96 -11.14
CA LEU A 247 -18.73 6.56 -11.55
C LEU A 247 -20.10 5.87 -11.55
N CYS A 248 -20.91 6.10 -10.51
CA CYS A 248 -22.28 5.58 -10.41
C CYS A 248 -23.17 6.11 -11.54
N ASP A 249 -23.07 7.39 -11.90
CA ASP A 249 -23.79 8.01 -13.04
C ASP A 249 -23.45 7.34 -14.38
N ARG A 250 -22.26 6.73 -14.49
CA ARG A 250 -21.84 5.93 -15.66
C ARG A 250 -22.27 4.46 -15.57
N GLY A 251 -23.04 4.07 -14.57
CA GLY A 251 -23.48 2.69 -14.36
C GLY A 251 -22.39 1.75 -13.81
N ILE A 252 -21.30 2.29 -13.24
CA ILE A 252 -20.28 1.49 -12.58
C ILE A 252 -20.74 1.19 -11.15
N ALA A 253 -20.65 -0.08 -10.73
CA ALA A 253 -21.02 -0.53 -9.39
C ALA A 253 -19.98 -0.07 -8.35
N ALA A 254 -19.94 1.25 -8.08
CA ALA A 254 -19.03 1.86 -7.13
C ALA A 254 -19.69 2.10 -5.76
N THR A 255 -18.87 2.15 -4.72
CA THR A 255 -19.20 2.62 -3.36
C THR A 255 -18.07 3.45 -2.79
N ARG A 256 -18.28 4.09 -1.63
CA ARG A 256 -17.34 5.07 -1.05
C ARG A 256 -16.97 4.75 0.39
N TYR A 257 -15.75 5.16 0.80
CA TYR A 257 -15.31 5.02 2.18
C TYR A 257 -14.40 6.16 2.62
N HIS A 258 -14.76 6.86 3.68
CA HIS A 258 -13.92 7.87 4.33
C HIS A 258 -14.41 8.15 5.76
N ALA A 259 -13.57 8.78 6.58
CA ALA A 259 -13.83 9.03 8.00
C ALA A 259 -15.00 10.01 8.28
N GLY A 260 -15.58 10.63 7.26
CA GLY A 260 -16.76 11.51 7.40
C GLY A 260 -18.10 10.79 7.31
N LEU A 261 -18.12 9.50 6.92
CA LEU A 261 -19.32 8.66 6.91
C LEU A 261 -19.66 8.20 8.32
N THR A 262 -20.93 7.86 8.58
CA THR A 262 -21.34 7.20 9.83
C THR A 262 -20.73 5.80 9.94
N ASP A 263 -20.75 5.24 11.13
CA ASP A 263 -20.22 3.87 11.35
C ASP A 263 -21.04 2.83 10.57
N GLU A 264 -22.35 3.03 10.49
CA GLU A 264 -23.28 2.17 9.75
C GLU A 264 -23.01 2.24 8.25
N GLU A 265 -22.85 3.46 7.69
CA GLU A 265 -22.54 3.64 6.27
C GLU A 265 -21.17 3.03 5.92
N ARG A 266 -20.17 3.23 6.79
CA ARG A 266 -18.84 2.63 6.58
C ARG A 266 -18.92 1.12 6.55
N GLN A 267 -19.66 0.51 7.49
CA GLN A 267 -19.83 -0.93 7.54
C GLN A 267 -20.58 -1.45 6.31
N GLN A 268 -21.70 -0.82 5.95
CA GLN A 268 -22.49 -1.21 4.78
C GLN A 268 -21.68 -1.12 3.48
N ASN A 269 -20.95 -0.03 3.26
CA ASN A 269 -20.15 0.17 2.06
C ASN A 269 -18.97 -0.81 2.00
N GLN A 270 -18.35 -1.11 3.14
CA GLN A 270 -17.31 -2.13 3.24
C GLN A 270 -17.87 -3.52 2.91
N ASP A 271 -19.02 -3.88 3.47
CA ASP A 271 -19.69 -5.15 3.20
C ASP A 271 -20.08 -5.28 1.72
N ASP A 272 -20.62 -4.21 1.12
CA ASP A 272 -20.98 -4.20 -0.30
C ASP A 272 -19.77 -4.46 -1.21
N PHE A 273 -18.61 -3.89 -0.88
CA PHE A 273 -17.37 -4.16 -1.59
C PHE A 273 -16.80 -5.55 -1.27
N GLN A 274 -16.85 -5.97 -0.02
CA GLN A 274 -16.31 -7.26 0.43
C GLN A 274 -17.08 -8.45 -0.15
N PHE A 275 -18.39 -8.31 -0.30
CA PHE A 275 -19.29 -9.31 -0.89
C PHE A 275 -19.47 -9.18 -2.41
N ASP A 276 -18.64 -8.39 -3.08
CA ASP A 276 -18.70 -8.15 -4.53
C ASP A 276 -20.04 -7.57 -5.05
N ARG A 277 -20.90 -7.01 -4.16
CA ARG A 277 -22.12 -6.27 -4.54
C ARG A 277 -21.77 -4.95 -5.23
N LYS A 278 -20.65 -4.37 -4.85
CA LYS A 278 -19.99 -3.24 -5.49
C LYS A 278 -18.56 -3.64 -5.84
N THR A 279 -18.19 -3.47 -7.10
CA THR A 279 -16.87 -3.90 -7.60
C THR A 279 -15.78 -2.84 -7.43
N VAL A 280 -16.16 -1.56 -7.28
CA VAL A 280 -15.21 -0.45 -7.14
C VAL A 280 -15.44 0.25 -5.81
N MET A 281 -14.37 0.30 -4.98
CA MET A 281 -14.34 1.11 -3.78
C MET A 281 -13.59 2.42 -4.04
N VAL A 282 -14.24 3.56 -3.86
CA VAL A 282 -13.61 4.88 -3.91
C VAL A 282 -13.37 5.37 -2.49
N ALA A 283 -12.12 5.64 -2.11
CA ALA A 283 -11.82 5.88 -0.71
C ALA A 283 -10.68 6.85 -0.45
N THR A 284 -10.61 7.39 0.76
CA THR A 284 -9.38 7.97 1.30
C THR A 284 -8.50 6.88 1.89
N ASN A 285 -7.29 7.25 2.36
CA ASN A 285 -6.40 6.34 3.10
C ASN A 285 -7.04 5.71 4.36
N ALA A 286 -8.17 6.26 4.84
CA ALA A 286 -8.97 5.65 5.93
C ALA A 286 -9.51 4.26 5.56
N PHE A 287 -9.75 3.99 4.27
CA PHE A 287 -10.04 2.67 3.73
C PHE A 287 -8.74 1.98 3.37
N GLY A 288 -8.09 1.48 4.30
CA GLY A 288 -6.82 0.90 3.92
C GLY A 288 -6.29 -0.04 4.95
N MET A 289 -6.23 0.40 6.14
CA MET A 289 -5.73 -0.41 7.22
C MET A 289 -6.88 -1.34 7.66
N GLY A 290 -6.72 -2.65 7.45
CA GLY A 290 -7.67 -3.64 7.93
C GLY A 290 -8.54 -4.37 6.89
N ILE A 291 -8.33 -4.16 5.61
CA ILE A 291 -9.07 -4.87 4.58
C ILE A 291 -8.25 -6.06 4.11
N ASP A 292 -8.84 -7.23 4.26
CA ASP A 292 -8.24 -8.50 3.83
C ASP A 292 -8.99 -9.14 2.66
N LYS A 293 -9.47 -8.29 1.72
CA LYS A 293 -10.05 -8.77 0.45
C LYS A 293 -8.92 -9.20 -0.46
N SER A 294 -8.81 -10.50 -0.73
CA SER A 294 -7.70 -11.08 -1.48
C SER A 294 -7.79 -10.86 -3.00
N ASN A 295 -9.00 -10.73 -3.54
CA ASN A 295 -9.29 -10.65 -4.98
C ASN A 295 -9.35 -9.21 -5.53
N VAL A 296 -8.58 -8.28 -4.98
CA VAL A 296 -8.44 -6.93 -5.52
C VAL A 296 -7.49 -6.97 -6.72
N SER A 297 -8.01 -6.79 -7.94
CA SER A 297 -7.24 -6.90 -9.18
C SER A 297 -6.59 -5.59 -9.62
N PHE A 298 -7.03 -4.45 -9.10
CA PHE A 298 -6.40 -3.17 -9.39
C PHE A 298 -6.52 -2.18 -8.23
N VAL A 299 -5.51 -1.35 -8.11
CA VAL A 299 -5.50 -0.16 -7.25
C VAL A 299 -5.16 1.05 -8.11
N ILE A 300 -6.05 2.05 -8.13
CA ILE A 300 -5.84 3.29 -8.87
C ILE A 300 -5.73 4.44 -7.87
N HIS A 301 -4.61 5.14 -7.88
CA HIS A 301 -4.45 6.39 -7.15
C HIS A 301 -4.91 7.55 -8.03
N TYR A 302 -6.11 8.07 -7.76
CA TYR A 302 -6.66 9.25 -8.43
C TYR A 302 -5.87 10.51 -8.09
N ASN A 303 -5.37 10.59 -6.86
CA ASN A 303 -4.41 11.59 -6.42
C ASN A 303 -3.12 10.91 -5.94
N MET A 304 -2.01 11.62 -6.05
CA MET A 304 -0.73 11.16 -5.53
C MET A 304 -0.76 11.02 -4.01
N PRO A 305 -0.36 9.87 -3.43
CA PRO A 305 -0.17 9.71 -1.98
C PRO A 305 0.88 10.66 -1.42
N LYS A 306 0.88 10.87 -0.10
CA LYS A 306 1.84 11.76 0.57
C LYS A 306 3.27 11.20 0.60
N SER A 307 3.44 9.88 0.54
CA SER A 307 4.72 9.20 0.66
C SER A 307 4.78 7.89 -0.14
N LEU A 308 5.98 7.38 -0.39
CA LEU A 308 6.21 6.09 -1.04
C LEU A 308 5.77 4.92 -0.16
N GLU A 309 5.87 5.03 1.15
CA GLU A 309 5.37 4.02 2.09
C GLU A 309 3.85 3.88 1.99
N ALA A 310 3.13 5.02 2.00
CA ALA A 310 1.68 5.02 1.84
C ALA A 310 1.30 4.42 0.47
N TYR A 311 1.97 4.86 -0.61
CA TYR A 311 1.77 4.31 -1.94
C TYR A 311 1.99 2.79 -1.99
N TYR A 312 3.10 2.32 -1.43
CA TYR A 312 3.44 0.89 -1.41
C TYR A 312 2.43 0.07 -0.61
N GLN A 313 1.98 0.57 0.54
CA GLN A 313 0.99 -0.09 1.38
C GLN A 313 -0.39 -0.16 0.72
N GLU A 314 -0.82 0.94 0.08
CA GLU A 314 -2.10 1.04 -0.64
C GLU A 314 -2.08 0.20 -1.94
N ALA A 315 -1.03 0.32 -2.75
CA ALA A 315 -0.83 -0.50 -3.95
C ALA A 315 -0.72 -1.99 -3.63
N GLY A 316 -0.08 -2.34 -2.52
CA GLY A 316 0.11 -3.70 -2.05
C GLY A 316 -1.19 -4.43 -1.64
N ARG A 317 -2.35 -3.75 -1.67
CA ARG A 317 -3.68 -4.39 -1.50
C ARG A 317 -4.09 -5.18 -2.72
N ALA A 318 -3.59 -4.80 -3.89
CA ALA A 318 -3.80 -5.54 -5.12
C ALA A 318 -3.06 -6.89 -5.12
N GLY A 319 -3.63 -7.90 -5.74
CA GLY A 319 -3.01 -9.19 -6.00
C GLY A 319 -2.51 -9.93 -4.76
N ARG A 320 -3.23 -9.90 -3.65
CA ARG A 320 -2.86 -10.65 -2.43
C ARG A 320 -2.99 -12.16 -2.61
N ASP A 321 -3.84 -12.58 -3.51
CA ASP A 321 -4.02 -13.97 -3.95
C ASP A 321 -2.87 -14.49 -4.82
N GLY A 322 -1.93 -13.62 -5.22
CA GLY A 322 -0.81 -13.96 -6.10
C GLY A 322 -1.09 -13.70 -7.57
N GLU A 323 -2.35 -13.39 -7.93
CA GLU A 323 -2.74 -13.05 -9.29
C GLU A 323 -2.13 -11.71 -9.74
N ASN A 324 -1.98 -11.55 -11.07
CA ASN A 324 -1.50 -10.30 -11.64
C ASN A 324 -2.48 -9.16 -11.37
N ALA A 325 -1.95 -8.04 -10.89
CA ALA A 325 -2.75 -6.89 -10.54
C ALA A 325 -2.11 -5.57 -10.96
N ASP A 326 -2.96 -4.57 -11.27
CA ASP A 326 -2.53 -3.26 -11.75
C ASP A 326 -2.49 -2.22 -10.64
N CYS A 327 -1.38 -1.51 -10.54
CA CYS A 327 -1.19 -0.36 -9.63
C CYS A 327 -0.97 0.90 -10.48
N VAL A 328 -2.04 1.68 -10.71
CA VAL A 328 -1.99 2.85 -11.60
C VAL A 328 -2.07 4.13 -10.78
N LEU A 329 -1.16 5.06 -11.02
CA LEU A 329 -1.17 6.37 -10.39
C LEU A 329 -1.44 7.46 -11.44
N LEU A 330 -2.49 8.26 -11.21
CA LEU A 330 -2.85 9.40 -12.05
C LEU A 330 -2.25 10.68 -11.45
N PHE A 331 -1.05 11.02 -11.88
CA PHE A 331 -0.31 12.17 -11.37
C PHE A 331 -0.69 13.48 -12.06
N ALA A 332 -0.87 14.54 -11.28
CA ALA A 332 -0.93 15.92 -11.76
C ALA A 332 -0.12 16.84 -10.82
N PRO A 333 0.50 17.93 -11.31
CA PRO A 333 1.23 18.86 -10.45
C PRO A 333 0.42 19.41 -9.28
N ALA A 334 -0.89 19.61 -9.44
CA ALA A 334 -1.80 20.04 -8.39
C ALA A 334 -1.89 19.05 -7.21
N ASP A 335 -1.53 17.78 -7.39
CA ASP A 335 -1.50 16.82 -6.28
C ASP A 335 -0.41 17.17 -5.27
N VAL A 336 0.72 17.71 -5.73
CA VAL A 336 1.84 18.13 -4.88
C VAL A 336 1.39 19.30 -3.99
N GLU A 337 0.66 20.28 -4.57
CA GLU A 337 0.12 21.40 -3.80
C GLU A 337 -0.92 20.94 -2.78
N THR A 338 -1.79 20.01 -3.17
CA THR A 338 -2.77 19.40 -2.25
C THR A 338 -2.05 18.68 -1.09
N ALA A 339 -0.99 17.92 -1.38
CA ALA A 339 -0.22 17.21 -0.36
C ALA A 339 0.51 18.20 0.57
N ARG A 340 1.09 19.28 0.04
CA ARG A 340 1.69 20.37 0.85
C ARG A 340 0.68 20.99 1.79
N PHE A 341 -0.47 21.37 1.27
CA PHE A 341 -1.56 21.94 2.07
C PHE A 341 -1.95 21.00 3.22
N LEU A 342 -2.05 19.69 2.96
CA LEU A 342 -2.38 18.71 3.98
C LEU A 342 -1.26 18.49 5.01
N ILE A 343 0.01 18.70 4.65
CA ILE A 343 1.15 18.65 5.57
C ILE A 343 1.13 19.90 6.47
N GLU A 344 0.87 21.07 5.91
CA GLU A 344 0.87 22.34 6.65
C GLU A 344 -0.29 22.44 7.63
N ASN A 345 -1.47 21.87 7.27
CA ASN A 345 -2.68 21.93 8.08
C ASN A 345 -2.99 20.61 8.81
N GLY A 346 -2.08 19.65 8.81
CA GLY A 346 -2.26 18.35 9.44
C GLY A 346 -1.67 18.29 10.85
N GLY A 347 -2.52 18.08 11.85
CA GLY A 347 -2.32 17.34 13.11
C GLY A 347 -1.11 17.66 13.99
N ALA A 348 -0.65 18.91 14.10
CA ALA A 348 0.40 19.31 15.05
C ALA A 348 -0.15 19.76 16.42
N ASP A 349 -1.47 19.70 16.65
CA ASP A 349 -2.13 20.29 17.81
C ASP A 349 -1.75 19.68 19.18
N GLN A 350 -1.04 18.56 19.18
CA GLN A 350 -0.62 17.84 20.40
C GLN A 350 0.91 17.75 20.58
N LEU A 351 1.70 18.32 19.64
CA LEU A 351 3.16 18.26 19.66
C LEU A 351 3.77 19.60 20.07
N SER A 352 4.99 19.57 20.65
CA SER A 352 5.78 20.79 20.82
C SER A 352 6.06 21.44 19.46
N GLU A 353 6.33 22.77 19.43
CA GLU A 353 6.67 23.46 18.16
C GLU A 353 7.91 22.85 17.47
N GLU A 354 8.90 22.40 18.24
CA GLU A 354 10.11 21.75 17.72
C GLU A 354 9.80 20.39 17.09
N ASP A 355 9.00 19.56 17.77
CA ASP A 355 8.58 18.25 17.24
C ASP A 355 7.70 18.41 16.00
N ALA A 356 6.77 19.36 16.01
CA ALA A 356 5.93 19.68 14.87
C ALA A 356 6.74 20.15 13.64
N ALA A 357 7.78 20.96 13.86
CA ALA A 357 8.69 21.39 12.80
C ALA A 357 9.50 20.21 12.23
N LEU A 358 9.95 19.30 13.09
CA LEU A 358 10.69 18.09 12.69
C LEU A 358 9.80 17.14 11.87
N VAL A 359 8.55 16.92 12.32
CA VAL A 359 7.56 16.09 11.59
C VAL A 359 7.28 16.71 10.22
N ARG A 360 7.00 18.01 10.14
CA ARG A 360 6.77 18.70 8.86
C ARG A 360 7.96 18.57 7.90
N LYS A 361 9.19 18.75 8.40
CA LYS A 361 10.40 18.58 7.57
C LYS A 361 10.45 17.18 6.94
N ARG A 362 10.20 16.14 7.74
CA ARG A 362 10.18 14.74 7.28
C ARG A 362 9.08 14.47 6.25
N ASP A 363 7.88 15.01 6.49
CA ASP A 363 6.78 14.86 5.55
C ASP A 363 7.09 15.53 4.20
N TYR A 364 7.81 16.65 4.20
CA TYR A 364 8.32 17.25 2.96
C TYR A 364 9.37 16.39 2.26
N GLU A 365 10.30 15.76 3.00
CA GLU A 365 11.28 14.83 2.42
C GLU A 365 10.59 13.63 1.77
N ARG A 366 9.57 13.05 2.42
CA ARG A 366 8.73 11.98 1.87
C ARG A 366 7.96 12.42 0.64
N LEU A 367 7.36 13.61 0.68
CA LEU A 367 6.65 14.19 -0.47
C LEU A 367 7.59 14.38 -1.66
N GLN A 368 8.82 14.80 -1.41
CA GLN A 368 9.85 14.94 -2.44
C GLN A 368 10.20 13.59 -3.07
N ALA A 369 10.40 12.54 -2.26
CA ALA A 369 10.65 11.20 -2.76
C ALA A 369 9.48 10.67 -3.61
N MET A 370 8.24 10.86 -3.16
CA MET A 370 7.03 10.47 -3.90
C MET A 370 6.87 11.25 -5.21
N THR A 371 7.13 12.56 -5.18
CA THR A 371 7.10 13.40 -6.38
C THR A 371 8.18 12.97 -7.38
N GLY A 372 9.38 12.66 -6.90
CA GLY A 372 10.49 12.12 -7.69
C GLY A 372 10.12 10.79 -8.35
N TYR A 373 9.44 9.90 -7.63
CA TYR A 373 8.90 8.66 -8.18
C TYR A 373 7.92 8.92 -9.33
N CYS A 374 6.97 9.82 -9.14
CA CYS A 374 5.99 10.17 -10.17
C CYS A 374 6.61 10.81 -11.43
N LYS A 375 7.75 11.46 -11.29
CA LYS A 375 8.46 12.14 -12.39
C LYS A 375 9.55 11.27 -13.03
N SER A 376 9.92 10.15 -12.42
CA SER A 376 11.01 9.29 -12.88
C SER A 376 10.73 8.65 -14.24
N VAL A 377 11.77 8.47 -15.02
CA VAL A 377 11.81 7.63 -16.23
C VAL A 377 12.46 6.27 -15.98
N ASP A 378 13.07 6.08 -14.80
CA ASP A 378 13.70 4.83 -14.40
C ASP A 378 12.64 3.76 -14.10
N CYS A 379 13.09 2.53 -13.87
CA CYS A 379 12.22 1.43 -13.46
C CYS A 379 11.41 1.79 -12.21
N LEU A 380 10.07 1.86 -12.32
CA LEU A 380 9.20 2.23 -11.20
C LEU A 380 9.32 1.25 -10.03
N ARG A 381 9.36 -0.04 -10.31
CA ARG A 381 9.58 -1.07 -9.28
C ARG A 381 10.94 -0.91 -8.62
N GLY A 382 11.99 -0.69 -9.41
CA GLY A 382 13.34 -0.45 -8.91
C GLY A 382 13.38 0.73 -7.95
N ARG A 383 12.77 1.86 -8.31
CA ARG A 383 12.71 3.07 -7.45
C ARG A 383 12.02 2.81 -6.11
N LEU A 384 10.98 1.97 -6.08
CA LEU A 384 10.34 1.55 -4.83
C LEU A 384 11.28 0.68 -3.99
N LEU A 385 11.96 -0.28 -4.61
CA LEU A 385 12.88 -1.17 -3.93
C LEU A 385 14.12 -0.43 -3.39
N ASP A 386 14.66 0.52 -4.16
CA ASP A 386 15.74 1.42 -3.71
C ASP A 386 15.35 2.22 -2.47
N TYR A 387 14.13 2.75 -2.45
CA TYR A 387 13.62 3.52 -1.31
C TYR A 387 13.63 2.71 0.00
N PHE A 388 13.31 1.42 -0.09
CA PHE A 388 13.37 0.50 1.05
C PHE A 388 14.77 -0.14 1.25
N GLY A 389 15.75 0.22 0.43
CA GLY A 389 17.14 -0.26 0.52
C GLY A 389 17.32 -1.71 0.07
N GLN A 390 16.49 -2.19 -0.86
CA GLN A 390 16.58 -3.53 -1.44
C GLN A 390 17.28 -3.49 -2.79
N ILE A 391 18.25 -4.39 -2.99
CA ILE A 391 18.94 -4.59 -4.26
C ILE A 391 17.96 -5.20 -5.28
N HIS A 392 17.97 -4.68 -6.50
CA HIS A 392 17.09 -5.12 -7.58
C HIS A 392 17.79 -5.04 -8.95
N PRO A 393 17.29 -5.73 -9.98
CA PRO A 393 17.74 -5.55 -11.35
C PRO A 393 17.46 -4.14 -11.86
N ALA A 394 18.28 -3.62 -12.77
CA ALA A 394 18.10 -2.30 -13.37
C ALA A 394 16.71 -2.13 -14.03
N ASN A 395 16.17 -3.19 -14.62
CA ASN A 395 14.87 -3.23 -15.27
C ASN A 395 14.04 -4.42 -14.76
N CYS A 396 12.79 -4.14 -14.33
CA CYS A 396 11.90 -5.21 -13.87
C CYS A 396 11.10 -5.89 -15.00
N GLY A 397 11.10 -5.34 -16.23
CA GLY A 397 10.28 -5.82 -17.35
C GLY A 397 8.76 -5.69 -17.17
N ASN A 398 8.28 -5.33 -15.96
CA ASN A 398 6.85 -5.30 -15.60
C ASN A 398 6.42 -4.00 -14.92
N CYS A 399 6.82 -2.85 -15.50
CA CYS A 399 6.26 -1.53 -15.16
C CYS A 399 6.13 -0.67 -16.43
N SER A 400 5.38 0.41 -16.35
CA SER A 400 5.13 1.26 -17.52
C SER A 400 6.39 1.91 -18.08
N ASN A 401 7.39 2.21 -17.24
CA ASN A 401 8.65 2.77 -17.70
C ASN A 401 9.52 1.70 -18.41
N CYS A 402 9.63 0.49 -17.87
CA CYS A 402 10.38 -0.58 -18.55
C CYS A 402 9.76 -1.02 -19.89
N LYS A 403 8.41 -0.92 -20.03
CA LYS A 403 7.70 -1.25 -21.27
C LYS A 403 7.62 -0.09 -22.27
N ALA A 404 8.01 1.13 -21.86
CA ALA A 404 8.01 2.29 -22.73
C ALA A 404 9.24 2.31 -23.65
N THR A 405 9.03 2.84 -24.86
CA THR A 405 10.14 3.17 -25.75
C THR A 405 10.58 4.60 -25.46
N TYR A 406 11.88 4.81 -25.33
CA TYR A 406 12.47 6.14 -25.12
C TYR A 406 13.35 6.52 -26.31
N GLN A 407 13.34 7.81 -26.63
CA GLN A 407 14.30 8.44 -27.52
C GLN A 407 15.17 9.41 -26.69
N THR A 408 16.46 9.39 -26.92
CA THR A 408 17.39 10.34 -26.32
C THR A 408 17.31 11.65 -27.09
N GLU A 409 17.00 12.74 -26.41
CA GLU A 409 16.99 14.11 -26.93
C GLU A 409 18.17 14.87 -26.29
N ASP A 410 19.06 15.42 -27.12
CA ASP A 410 20.10 16.31 -26.61
C ASP A 410 19.47 17.69 -26.32
N ILE A 411 19.41 18.04 -25.05
CA ILE A 411 18.85 19.29 -24.56
C ILE A 411 19.94 20.22 -24.02
N THR A 412 21.22 19.98 -24.32
CA THR A 412 22.37 20.72 -23.77
C THR A 412 22.21 22.22 -23.92
N LEU A 413 21.91 22.69 -25.12
CA LEU A 413 21.69 24.12 -25.37
C LEU A 413 20.52 24.69 -24.58
N SER A 414 19.39 23.95 -24.53
CA SER A 414 18.23 24.37 -23.73
C SER A 414 18.54 24.40 -22.24
N ALA A 415 19.31 23.43 -21.74
CA ALA A 415 19.77 23.39 -20.36
C ALA A 415 20.66 24.60 -20.02
N GLN A 416 21.60 24.93 -20.87
CA GLN A 416 22.46 26.13 -20.72
C GLN A 416 21.65 27.43 -20.68
N MET A 417 20.63 27.56 -21.57
CA MET A 417 19.73 28.73 -21.58
C MET A 417 18.96 28.85 -20.26
N ILE A 418 18.41 27.73 -19.77
CA ILE A 418 17.61 27.70 -18.53
C ILE A 418 18.49 28.00 -17.32
N LEU A 419 19.62 27.32 -17.16
CA LEU A 419 20.55 27.51 -16.04
C LEU A 419 21.12 28.93 -16.01
N SER A 420 21.52 29.47 -17.18
CA SER A 420 21.98 30.86 -17.30
C SER A 420 20.89 31.86 -16.94
N CYS A 421 19.63 31.60 -17.36
CA CYS A 421 18.50 32.45 -17.03
C CYS A 421 18.27 32.53 -15.51
N VAL A 422 18.29 31.39 -14.81
CA VAL A 422 18.16 31.35 -13.35
C VAL A 422 19.25 32.14 -12.65
N MET A 423 20.50 31.99 -13.09
CA MET A 423 21.63 32.74 -12.51
C MET A 423 21.52 34.26 -12.75
N ARG A 424 21.21 34.69 -13.97
CA ARG A 424 21.08 36.11 -14.34
C ARG A 424 19.90 36.79 -13.64
N ILE A 425 18.78 36.07 -13.45
CA ILE A 425 17.65 36.59 -12.65
C ILE A 425 18.10 36.82 -11.21
N ARG A 426 18.85 35.88 -10.60
CA ARG A 426 19.40 36.06 -9.25
C ARG A 426 20.35 37.24 -9.16
N GLU A 427 21.26 37.37 -10.11
CA GLU A 427 22.18 38.52 -10.16
C GLU A 427 21.43 39.87 -10.25
N ARG A 428 20.34 39.91 -11.02
CA ARG A 428 19.51 41.12 -11.19
C ARG A 428 18.67 41.46 -9.97
N LEU A 429 18.04 40.45 -9.34
CA LEU A 429 17.06 40.64 -8.25
C LEU A 429 17.65 40.45 -6.86
N GLY A 430 18.81 39.79 -6.72
CA GLY A 430 19.39 39.38 -5.43
C GLY A 430 18.81 38.11 -4.81
N TYR A 431 17.78 37.54 -5.41
CA TYR A 431 17.10 36.32 -4.92
C TYR A 431 16.71 35.38 -6.07
N TYR A 432 16.50 34.10 -5.74
CA TYR A 432 15.99 33.09 -6.68
C TYR A 432 14.50 33.20 -6.88
N VAL A 433 14.00 32.73 -8.03
CA VAL A 433 12.59 32.81 -8.43
C VAL A 433 12.05 31.44 -8.81
N GLY A 434 10.72 31.32 -8.87
CA GLY A 434 10.04 30.10 -9.29
C GLY A 434 10.05 29.86 -10.80
N LYS A 435 9.77 28.63 -11.20
CA LYS A 435 9.80 28.17 -12.61
C LYS A 435 8.96 29.04 -13.56
N THR A 436 7.81 29.53 -13.13
CA THR A 436 6.91 30.34 -13.96
C THR A 436 7.58 31.60 -14.48
N LEU A 437 8.28 32.33 -13.60
CA LEU A 437 8.97 33.56 -13.99
C LEU A 437 10.19 33.27 -14.92
N VAL A 438 10.91 32.16 -14.66
CA VAL A 438 11.99 31.71 -15.55
C VAL A 438 11.45 31.39 -16.95
N ILE A 439 10.34 30.67 -17.06
CA ILE A 439 9.68 30.37 -18.34
C ILE A 439 9.23 31.65 -19.04
N GLN A 440 8.64 32.61 -18.31
CA GLN A 440 8.21 33.88 -18.88
C GLN A 440 9.36 34.69 -19.44
N VAL A 441 10.51 34.76 -18.74
CA VAL A 441 11.74 35.45 -19.21
C VAL A 441 12.28 34.78 -20.48
N LEU A 442 12.44 33.45 -20.47
CA LEU A 442 12.95 32.69 -21.61
C LEU A 442 12.05 32.83 -22.85
N ARG A 443 10.75 32.98 -22.66
CA ARG A 443 9.80 33.20 -23.74
C ARG A 443 9.63 34.64 -24.20
N GLY A 444 10.25 35.61 -23.52
CA GLY A 444 10.10 37.03 -23.85
C GLY A 444 8.68 37.55 -23.54
N SER A 445 8.10 37.13 -22.41
CA SER A 445 6.76 37.58 -21.99
C SER A 445 6.73 39.08 -21.72
N ARG A 446 5.66 39.75 -22.17
CA ARG A 446 5.41 41.19 -21.94
C ARG A 446 4.59 41.44 -20.66
N ASP A 447 4.63 40.51 -19.70
CA ASP A 447 3.95 40.65 -18.42
C ASP A 447 4.48 41.90 -17.66
N GLN A 448 3.57 42.74 -17.13
CA GLN A 448 3.91 44.01 -16.47
C GLN A 448 4.83 43.81 -15.28
N ARG A 449 4.65 42.75 -14.50
CA ARG A 449 5.48 42.39 -13.37
C ARG A 449 6.94 42.10 -13.82
N LEU A 450 7.09 41.36 -14.91
CA LEU A 450 8.41 41.05 -15.47
C LEU A 450 9.12 42.31 -15.96
N LEU A 451 8.38 43.19 -16.64
CA LEU A 451 8.93 44.47 -17.13
C LEU A 451 9.32 45.41 -15.98
N SER A 452 8.50 45.51 -14.93
CA SER A 452 8.77 46.35 -13.75
C SER A 452 10.02 45.86 -12.97
N LEU A 453 10.30 44.54 -12.98
CA LEU A 453 11.50 43.97 -12.39
C LEU A 453 12.75 44.15 -13.26
N GLY A 454 12.63 44.74 -14.46
CA GLY A 454 13.75 44.99 -15.38
C GLY A 454 14.31 43.68 -15.99
N LEU A 455 13.56 42.60 -16.02
CA LEU A 455 14.02 41.31 -16.50
C LEU A 455 14.04 41.20 -18.03
N ALA A 456 13.37 42.11 -18.72
CA ALA A 456 13.43 42.22 -20.20
C ALA A 456 14.82 42.65 -20.73
N SER A 457 15.68 43.23 -19.89
CA SER A 457 17.05 43.60 -20.26
C SER A 457 18.06 42.45 -20.17
N LEU A 458 17.65 41.29 -19.64
CA LEU A 458 18.51 40.12 -19.51
C LEU A 458 18.83 39.54 -20.90
N SER A 459 20.09 39.14 -21.12
CA SER A 459 20.52 38.51 -22.38
C SER A 459 19.82 37.15 -22.63
N THR A 460 19.17 36.59 -21.62
CA THR A 460 18.37 35.36 -21.72
C THR A 460 16.90 35.62 -22.03
N TYR A 461 16.46 36.89 -22.10
CA TYR A 461 15.08 37.23 -22.43
C TYR A 461 14.75 36.87 -23.88
N GLY A 462 13.69 36.05 -24.07
CA GLY A 462 13.22 35.65 -25.38
C GLY A 462 14.05 34.59 -26.11
N LEU A 463 15.11 34.04 -25.49
CA LEU A 463 15.93 33.00 -26.15
C LEU A 463 15.17 31.73 -26.54
N MET A 464 14.03 31.46 -25.91
CA MET A 464 13.18 30.29 -26.19
C MET A 464 11.75 30.70 -26.61
N ASP A 465 11.61 31.80 -27.31
CA ASP A 465 10.33 32.37 -27.76
C ASP A 465 9.48 31.38 -28.60
N LYS A 466 10.17 30.57 -29.42
CA LYS A 466 9.54 29.54 -30.29
C LYS A 466 9.22 28.22 -29.55
N THR A 467 9.74 28.05 -28.33
CA THR A 467 9.52 26.82 -27.54
C THR A 467 8.27 26.98 -26.68
N SER A 468 7.37 25.98 -26.69
CA SER A 468 6.16 26.06 -25.89
C SER A 468 6.47 26.05 -24.37
N PRO A 469 5.65 26.72 -23.53
CA PRO A 469 5.85 26.72 -22.08
C PRO A 469 5.98 25.33 -21.47
N SER A 470 5.16 24.39 -21.94
CA SER A 470 5.16 23.01 -21.46
C SER A 470 6.43 22.22 -21.79
N VAL A 471 7.12 22.58 -22.88
CA VAL A 471 8.41 21.97 -23.23
C VAL A 471 9.51 22.53 -22.33
N ILE A 472 9.54 23.86 -22.10
CA ILE A 472 10.51 24.47 -21.17
C ILE A 472 10.30 23.93 -19.76
N GLU A 473 9.04 23.80 -19.32
CA GLU A 473 8.72 23.24 -18.01
C GLU A 473 9.23 21.80 -17.88
N ARG A 474 9.07 20.97 -18.90
CA ARG A 474 9.60 19.59 -18.92
C ARG A 474 11.12 19.55 -18.85
N TYR A 475 11.82 20.47 -19.51
CA TYR A 475 13.28 20.59 -19.40
C TYR A 475 13.71 21.00 -18.00
N ILE A 476 13.03 21.95 -17.37
CA ILE A 476 13.28 22.34 -15.97
C ILE A 476 13.06 21.15 -15.03
N GLU A 477 11.96 20.40 -15.19
CA GLU A 477 11.67 19.21 -14.40
C GLU A 477 12.73 18.11 -14.57
N TYR A 478 13.25 17.96 -15.80
CA TYR A 478 14.37 17.05 -16.05
C TYR A 478 15.64 17.51 -15.36
N LEU A 479 16.00 18.79 -15.47
CA LEU A 479 17.18 19.37 -14.82
C LEU A 479 17.10 19.25 -13.29
N GLU A 480 15.90 19.37 -12.71
CA GLU A 480 15.64 19.12 -11.30
C GLU A 480 15.88 17.64 -10.95
N SER A 481 15.28 16.72 -11.69
CA SER A 481 15.41 15.28 -11.43
C SER A 481 16.81 14.74 -11.64
N ALA A 482 17.56 15.31 -12.58
CA ALA A 482 18.96 14.97 -12.87
C ALA A 482 19.96 15.67 -11.94
N GLY A 483 19.47 16.51 -11.01
CA GLY A 483 20.29 17.16 -9.99
C GLY A 483 21.09 18.37 -10.48
N TYR A 484 20.75 18.99 -11.61
CA TYR A 484 21.32 20.26 -12.08
C TYR A 484 20.64 21.48 -11.43
N LEU A 485 19.36 21.34 -11.07
CA LEU A 485 18.58 22.33 -10.33
C LEU A 485 18.05 21.70 -9.04
N GLU A 486 17.94 22.50 -8.00
CA GLU A 486 17.19 22.18 -6.79
C GLU A 486 16.06 23.19 -6.60
N VAL A 487 14.94 22.73 -6.02
CA VAL A 487 13.78 23.57 -5.71
C VAL A 487 13.74 23.81 -4.21
N ASP A 488 13.80 25.08 -3.81
CA ASP A 488 13.57 25.45 -2.41
C ASP A 488 12.14 25.07 -1.99
N GLN A 489 12.03 24.27 -0.96
CA GLN A 489 10.76 23.68 -0.55
C GLN A 489 9.75 24.71 -0.01
N ARG A 490 10.25 25.79 0.61
CA ARG A 490 9.41 26.83 1.22
C ARG A 490 8.89 27.84 0.20
N TYR A 491 9.73 28.24 -0.74
CA TYR A 491 9.43 29.31 -1.68
C TYR A 491 9.26 28.85 -3.12
N SER A 492 9.43 27.54 -3.39
CA SER A 492 9.38 26.94 -4.74
C SER A 492 10.30 27.64 -5.75
N THR A 493 11.45 28.14 -5.29
CA THR A 493 12.43 28.83 -6.13
C THR A 493 13.47 27.87 -6.67
N LEU A 494 13.91 28.09 -7.91
CA LEU A 494 14.91 27.27 -8.59
C LEU A 494 16.33 27.75 -8.24
N ARG A 495 17.19 26.82 -7.81
CA ARG A 495 18.61 27.08 -7.51
C ARG A 495 19.50 26.14 -8.33
N PRO A 496 20.52 26.65 -9.05
CA PRO A 496 21.49 25.78 -9.69
C PRO A 496 22.35 25.07 -8.64
N THR A 497 22.60 23.79 -8.86
CA THR A 497 23.53 23.00 -8.03
C THR A 497 24.97 23.14 -8.52
N LYS A 498 25.93 22.55 -7.80
CA LYS A 498 27.32 22.48 -8.27
C LYS A 498 27.45 21.75 -9.61
N LYS A 499 26.59 20.78 -9.88
CA LYS A 499 26.56 20.02 -11.14
C LYS A 499 26.21 20.93 -12.35
N ALA A 500 25.42 21.97 -12.15
CA ALA A 500 25.06 22.92 -13.21
C ALA A 500 26.29 23.63 -13.82
N SER A 501 27.37 23.80 -13.05
CA SER A 501 28.59 24.42 -13.53
C SER A 501 29.26 23.64 -14.66
N ALA A 502 29.22 22.31 -14.60
CA ALA A 502 29.78 21.44 -15.63
C ALA A 502 29.07 21.62 -16.99
N VAL A 503 27.77 21.84 -16.99
CA VAL A 503 26.98 22.11 -18.21
C VAL A 503 27.26 23.50 -18.74
N LEU A 504 27.44 24.51 -17.86
CA LEU A 504 27.64 25.91 -18.25
C LEU A 504 29.06 26.22 -18.71
N PHE A 505 30.07 25.59 -18.11
CA PHE A 505 31.46 25.99 -18.26
C PHE A 505 32.37 24.87 -18.78
N ASP A 506 32.05 23.58 -18.51
CA ASP A 506 32.95 22.47 -18.83
C ASP A 506 32.44 21.63 -20.03
N GLY A 507 31.33 22.04 -20.67
CA GLY A 507 30.80 21.40 -21.88
C GLY A 507 30.14 20.06 -21.66
N GLU A 508 29.67 19.75 -20.44
CA GLU A 508 28.90 18.53 -20.17
C GLU A 508 27.59 18.51 -20.98
N CYS A 509 27.36 17.42 -21.73
CA CYS A 509 26.15 17.25 -22.50
C CYS A 509 24.98 16.79 -21.61
N VAL A 510 23.81 17.33 -21.84
CA VAL A 510 22.57 16.98 -21.13
C VAL A 510 21.65 16.19 -22.06
N LEU A 511 21.64 14.87 -21.87
CA LEU A 511 20.84 13.93 -22.68
C LEU A 511 19.58 13.53 -21.91
N MET A 512 18.42 13.98 -22.39
CA MET A 512 17.13 13.68 -21.78
C MET A 512 16.46 12.49 -22.46
N GLN A 513 15.97 11.53 -21.68
CA GLN A 513 15.13 10.46 -22.21
C GLN A 513 13.68 10.95 -22.33
N LYS A 514 13.16 10.94 -23.54
CA LYS A 514 11.78 11.30 -23.86
C LYS A 514 11.01 10.05 -24.18
N ARG A 515 9.92 9.81 -23.46
CA ARG A 515 9.00 8.70 -23.75
C ARG A 515 8.34 8.95 -25.13
N VAL A 516 8.48 7.98 -26.00
CA VAL A 516 7.77 7.98 -27.29
C VAL A 516 6.33 7.54 -27.01
N GLU A 517 5.39 8.47 -27.12
CA GLU A 517 3.98 8.08 -27.11
C GLU A 517 3.72 7.30 -28.41
N PRO A 518 3.24 6.03 -28.33
CA PRO A 518 2.82 5.34 -29.53
C PRO A 518 1.73 6.19 -30.20
N LYS A 519 1.92 6.53 -31.48
CA LYS A 519 0.84 7.14 -32.28
C LYS A 519 -0.39 6.27 -32.04
N THR A 520 -1.45 6.88 -31.55
CA THR A 520 -2.73 6.23 -31.32
C THR A 520 -3.28 5.71 -32.65
N GLU A 521 -2.82 4.56 -33.08
CA GLU A 521 -3.69 3.67 -33.81
C GLU A 521 -4.84 3.36 -32.85
N LYS A 522 -6.09 3.56 -33.32
CA LYS A 522 -7.28 3.09 -32.61
C LYS A 522 -7.06 1.61 -32.34
N LYS A 523 -6.42 1.28 -31.22
CA LYS A 523 -6.27 -0.10 -30.78
C LYS A 523 -7.69 -0.58 -30.56
N ARG A 524 -8.08 -1.57 -31.38
CA ARG A 524 -9.07 -2.56 -30.96
C ARG A 524 -8.79 -2.87 -29.49
N PRO A 525 -9.80 -3.03 -28.63
CA PRO A 525 -9.55 -3.41 -27.24
C PRO A 525 -8.51 -4.54 -27.30
N ARG A 526 -7.35 -4.34 -26.68
CA ARG A 526 -6.45 -5.43 -26.37
C ARG A 526 -7.33 -6.36 -25.54
N GLY A 527 -7.70 -7.41 -26.21
CA GLY A 527 -8.28 -8.55 -25.57
C GLY A 527 -7.45 -8.83 -24.35
N ALA A 528 -8.12 -9.23 -23.32
CA ALA A 528 -7.58 -9.80 -22.13
C ALA A 528 -6.17 -10.32 -22.37
N PHE A 529 -5.23 -9.99 -21.46
CA PHE A 529 -4.13 -10.94 -21.22
C PHE A 529 -4.79 -12.30 -21.36
N SER A 530 -4.33 -13.08 -22.31
CA SER A 530 -4.83 -14.40 -22.55
C SER A 530 -4.92 -15.12 -21.20
N ASP A 531 -6.10 -15.01 -20.54
CA ASP A 531 -6.60 -16.15 -19.83
C ASP A 531 -6.75 -17.20 -20.95
N GLU A 532 -5.75 -18.05 -21.12
CA GLU A 532 -5.87 -19.29 -21.88
C GLU A 532 -6.80 -20.26 -21.15
N PHE A 533 -7.79 -19.73 -20.46
CA PHE A 533 -8.92 -20.47 -19.94
C PHE A 533 -10.12 -20.10 -20.83
N GLU A 534 -10.52 -21.04 -21.67
CA GLU A 534 -11.75 -20.98 -22.43
C GLU A 534 -12.91 -20.57 -21.51
N GLU A 535 -13.86 -19.76 -21.99
CA GLU A 535 -15.05 -19.26 -21.26
C GLU A 535 -15.93 -20.37 -20.61
N ASN A 536 -15.58 -21.62 -20.80
CA ASN A 536 -16.23 -22.82 -20.28
C ASN A 536 -15.25 -23.69 -19.45
N SER A 537 -14.30 -23.07 -18.73
CA SER A 537 -13.31 -23.81 -17.93
C SER A 537 -13.91 -24.29 -16.60
N LEU A 538 -13.38 -25.41 -16.08
CA LEU A 538 -13.69 -25.90 -14.74
C LEU A 538 -13.50 -24.79 -13.68
N TYR A 539 -12.51 -23.93 -13.84
CA TYR A 539 -12.28 -22.80 -12.94
C TYR A 539 -13.47 -21.85 -12.85
N GLU A 540 -14.08 -21.46 -13.97
CA GLU A 540 -15.25 -20.57 -13.97
C GLU A 540 -16.49 -21.27 -13.36
N THR A 541 -16.65 -22.56 -13.60
CA THR A 541 -17.71 -23.37 -12.96
C THR A 541 -17.54 -23.39 -11.44
N LEU A 542 -16.33 -23.64 -10.95
CA LEU A 542 -16.02 -23.61 -9.51
C LEU A 542 -16.19 -22.20 -8.91
N ARG A 543 -15.84 -21.15 -9.67
CA ARG A 543 -16.03 -19.76 -9.28
C ARG A 543 -17.51 -19.41 -9.12
N ALA A 544 -18.36 -19.83 -10.05
CA ALA A 544 -19.80 -19.65 -9.97
C ALA A 544 -20.40 -20.39 -8.75
N GLN A 545 -19.99 -21.65 -8.54
CA GLN A 545 -20.41 -22.44 -7.38
C GLN A 545 -20.01 -21.80 -6.06
N ARG A 546 -18.78 -21.28 -5.98
CA ARG A 546 -18.31 -20.53 -4.81
C ARG A 546 -19.14 -19.28 -4.54
N ALA A 547 -19.50 -18.52 -5.58
CA ALA A 547 -20.30 -17.31 -5.45
C ALA A 547 -21.72 -17.62 -4.93
N GLU A 548 -22.33 -18.71 -5.38
CA GLU A 548 -23.62 -19.17 -4.89
C GLU A 548 -23.58 -19.58 -3.41
N LEU A 549 -22.56 -20.35 -3.02
CA LEU A 549 -22.34 -20.74 -1.63
C LEU A 549 -22.09 -19.51 -0.73
N ALA A 550 -21.28 -18.57 -1.17
CA ALA A 550 -20.98 -17.34 -0.46
C ALA A 550 -22.25 -16.52 -0.20
N LYS A 551 -23.14 -16.42 -1.20
CA LYS A 551 -24.43 -15.74 -1.08
C LYS A 551 -25.35 -16.45 -0.07
N ARG A 552 -25.42 -17.79 -0.14
CA ARG A 552 -26.24 -18.61 0.77
C ARG A 552 -25.79 -18.52 2.23
N GLU A 553 -24.47 -18.51 2.45
CA GLU A 553 -23.90 -18.46 3.81
C GLU A 553 -23.66 -17.04 4.32
N SER A 554 -23.94 -16.02 3.52
CA SER A 554 -23.68 -14.61 3.85
C SER A 554 -22.23 -14.38 4.28
N VAL A 555 -21.28 -14.96 3.53
CA VAL A 555 -19.83 -14.77 3.72
C VAL A 555 -19.19 -14.30 2.42
N PRO A 556 -18.08 -13.54 2.45
CA PRO A 556 -17.33 -13.20 1.26
C PRO A 556 -16.83 -14.44 0.52
N ALA A 557 -16.85 -14.42 -0.82
CA ALA A 557 -16.51 -15.58 -1.64
C ALA A 557 -15.09 -16.13 -1.35
N TYR A 558 -14.11 -15.24 -1.14
CA TYR A 558 -12.72 -15.63 -0.83
C TYR A 558 -12.56 -16.31 0.56
N VAL A 559 -13.53 -16.16 1.46
CA VAL A 559 -13.52 -16.86 2.77
C VAL A 559 -13.77 -18.35 2.58
N ILE A 560 -14.61 -18.72 1.61
CA ILE A 560 -14.83 -20.14 1.24
C ILE A 560 -13.52 -20.68 0.67
N PHE A 561 -13.13 -20.23 -0.53
CA PHE A 561 -11.86 -20.55 -1.16
C PHE A 561 -11.30 -19.34 -1.89
N SER A 562 -9.98 -19.13 -1.84
CA SER A 562 -9.30 -18.09 -2.62
C SER A 562 -9.32 -18.41 -4.12
N ASN A 563 -9.04 -17.43 -4.98
CA ASN A 563 -8.90 -17.68 -6.42
C ASN A 563 -7.76 -18.68 -6.69
N ALA A 564 -6.62 -18.54 -6.00
CA ALA A 564 -5.51 -19.47 -6.10
C ALA A 564 -5.91 -20.92 -5.69
N THR A 565 -6.75 -21.06 -4.66
CA THR A 565 -7.29 -22.38 -4.26
C THR A 565 -8.19 -22.95 -5.36
N LEU A 566 -9.04 -22.15 -5.99
CA LEU A 566 -9.89 -22.62 -7.09
C LEU A 566 -9.09 -22.97 -8.34
N ALA A 567 -8.01 -22.22 -8.63
CA ALA A 567 -7.11 -22.54 -9.75
C ALA A 567 -6.39 -23.87 -9.53
N ASP A 568 -5.81 -24.10 -8.34
CA ASP A 568 -5.18 -25.37 -7.98
C ASP A 568 -6.21 -26.54 -7.96
N MET A 569 -7.45 -26.26 -7.54
CA MET A 569 -8.55 -27.21 -7.57
C MET A 569 -8.96 -27.57 -9.02
N ALA A 570 -9.00 -26.59 -9.91
CA ALA A 570 -9.31 -26.81 -11.31
C ALA A 570 -8.19 -27.59 -12.04
N GLU A 571 -6.93 -27.34 -11.70
CA GLU A 571 -5.77 -28.04 -12.24
C GLU A 571 -5.73 -29.50 -11.78
N LYS A 572 -5.94 -29.74 -10.49
CA LYS A 572 -5.89 -31.09 -9.89
C LYS A 572 -7.16 -31.91 -10.12
N ALA A 573 -8.29 -31.26 -10.34
CA ALA A 573 -9.61 -31.86 -10.53
C ALA A 573 -9.90 -33.01 -9.53
N PRO A 574 -9.86 -32.79 -8.20
CA PRO A 574 -9.97 -33.84 -7.18
C PRO A 574 -11.30 -34.57 -7.27
N ARG A 575 -11.28 -35.89 -7.08
CA ARG A 575 -12.46 -36.77 -7.12
C ARG A 575 -12.85 -37.34 -5.77
N SER A 576 -12.06 -37.09 -4.74
CA SER A 576 -12.31 -37.55 -3.37
C SER A 576 -11.95 -36.48 -2.35
N LEU A 577 -12.51 -36.59 -1.12
CA LEU A 577 -12.15 -35.68 -0.03
C LEU A 577 -10.64 -35.75 0.31
N SER A 578 -10.01 -36.90 0.15
CA SER A 578 -8.57 -37.05 0.36
C SER A 578 -7.77 -36.26 -0.67
N GLU A 579 -8.13 -36.32 -1.94
CA GLU A 579 -7.50 -35.54 -3.01
C GLU A 579 -7.79 -34.03 -2.85
N LEU A 580 -8.99 -33.68 -2.40
CA LEU A 580 -9.36 -32.29 -2.12
C LEU A 580 -8.50 -31.68 -1.00
N LEU A 581 -8.07 -32.45 -0.01
CA LEU A 581 -7.14 -32.02 1.03
C LEU A 581 -5.70 -31.82 0.54
N GLU A 582 -5.37 -32.24 -0.67
CA GLU A 582 -4.09 -31.95 -1.32
C GLU A 582 -4.10 -30.63 -2.10
N VAL A 583 -5.28 -30.02 -2.26
CA VAL A 583 -5.43 -28.71 -2.88
C VAL A 583 -4.96 -27.62 -1.90
N SER A 584 -4.10 -26.72 -2.38
CA SER A 584 -3.54 -25.64 -1.57
C SER A 584 -4.66 -24.70 -1.05
N GLY A 585 -4.66 -24.44 0.26
CA GLY A 585 -5.67 -23.59 0.90
C GLY A 585 -6.96 -24.31 1.31
N VAL A 586 -7.00 -25.65 1.17
CA VAL A 586 -8.11 -26.50 1.66
C VAL A 586 -7.69 -27.20 2.95
N GLY A 587 -8.14 -26.69 4.08
CA GLY A 587 -7.98 -27.33 5.38
C GLY A 587 -9.14 -28.28 5.70
N GLU A 588 -8.97 -29.18 6.69
CA GLU A 588 -9.95 -30.21 7.07
C GLU A 588 -11.36 -29.66 7.30
N ARG A 589 -11.49 -28.51 7.95
CA ARG A 589 -12.79 -27.87 8.22
C ARG A 589 -13.49 -27.40 6.95
N LYS A 590 -12.73 -26.80 6.02
CA LYS A 590 -13.29 -26.34 4.74
C LYS A 590 -13.64 -27.52 3.85
N ALA A 591 -12.82 -28.56 3.84
CA ALA A 591 -13.11 -29.81 3.14
C ALA A 591 -14.38 -30.47 3.68
N SER A 592 -14.53 -30.58 5.00
CA SER A 592 -15.73 -31.14 5.64
C SER A 592 -17.00 -30.31 5.37
N ARG A 593 -16.88 -28.97 5.30
CA ARG A 593 -18.04 -28.07 5.14
C ARG A 593 -18.48 -27.88 3.70
N TYR A 594 -17.52 -27.78 2.79
CA TYR A 594 -17.75 -27.40 1.40
C TYR A 594 -17.35 -28.49 0.39
N GLY A 595 -16.56 -29.47 0.82
CA GLY A 595 -15.91 -30.43 -0.07
C GLY A 595 -16.88 -31.20 -0.95
N GLU A 596 -17.97 -31.72 -0.40
CA GLU A 596 -18.98 -32.50 -1.17
C GLU A 596 -19.58 -31.67 -2.32
N VAL A 597 -19.84 -30.38 -2.10
CA VAL A 597 -20.43 -29.51 -3.13
C VAL A 597 -19.45 -29.29 -4.27
N PHE A 598 -18.17 -29.00 -3.96
CA PHE A 598 -17.16 -28.78 -4.98
C PHE A 598 -16.79 -30.06 -5.73
N LEU A 599 -16.69 -31.19 -5.03
CA LEU A 599 -16.43 -32.50 -5.68
C LEU A 599 -17.54 -32.87 -6.66
N ARG A 600 -18.80 -32.66 -6.29
CA ARG A 600 -19.95 -32.86 -7.17
C ARG A 600 -19.87 -31.94 -8.41
N THR A 601 -19.57 -30.66 -8.20
CA THR A 601 -19.41 -29.71 -9.32
C THR A 601 -18.32 -30.13 -10.29
N ILE A 602 -17.20 -30.66 -9.78
CA ILE A 602 -16.11 -31.18 -10.61
C ILE A 602 -16.56 -32.41 -11.38
N GLU A 603 -17.24 -33.34 -10.72
CA GLU A 603 -17.75 -34.56 -11.33
C GLU A 603 -18.75 -34.25 -12.46
N GLU A 604 -19.75 -33.39 -12.19
CA GLU A 604 -20.74 -32.93 -13.18
C GLU A 604 -20.06 -32.26 -14.40
N TYR A 605 -19.04 -31.43 -14.16
CA TYR A 605 -18.29 -30.79 -15.23
C TYR A 605 -17.53 -31.82 -16.09
N ILE A 606 -16.86 -32.79 -15.48
CA ILE A 606 -16.12 -33.84 -16.20
C ILE A 606 -17.08 -34.71 -17.01
N GLN A 607 -18.27 -35.04 -16.48
CA GLN A 607 -19.30 -35.81 -17.18
C GLN A 607 -19.90 -35.07 -18.37
N GLN A 608 -19.94 -33.73 -18.36
CA GLN A 608 -20.42 -32.92 -19.48
C GLN A 608 -19.40 -32.75 -20.62
N GLN A 609 -18.13 -33.00 -20.34
CA GLN A 609 -17.05 -32.87 -21.32
C GLN A 609 -16.65 -34.22 -21.97
N GLY A 610 -17.06 -35.33 -21.41
CA GLY A 610 -16.79 -36.70 -21.90
C GLY A 610 -18.01 -37.27 -22.60
#